data_7ce71f88c663821a0d3e15b9ed69e3a7
#
_entry.id   7ce71f88c663821a0d3e15b9ed69e3a7
#
_cell.length_a   1.000
_cell.length_b   1.000
_cell.length_c   1.000
_cell.angle_alpha   90.00
_cell.angle_beta   90.00
_cell.angle_gamma   90.00
#
_symmetry.space_group_name_H-M   'P 1'
#
loop_
_entity.id
_entity.type
_entity.pdbx_description
1 polymer ?
#
loop_
_entity_poly.entity_id
_entity_poly.type
_entity_poly.pdbx_seq_one_letter_code
_entity_poly.pdbx_strand_id
1 'polypeptide(L)'
;MLRISNFLPMGVVCATLLAGSPISGKSLAVQALRLTNQPVNIASLGNGNYQFCSQPDPQDWRDGAGVCFNFTKTGNQVNGYYGYPHSDQFICVRGIVDSDRITGEGLSMVWDIPQKHPPDSAEFKWDAEEHLTLSQANILNTVNVDEDSATWILYRKASLNLEGFYQYNRPRMTPVIQLCQWNSK
;
A
#
# COMPACT_ATOMS: atom_id res chain seq x y z
N MET A 1 -68.55 27.35 46.68
CA MET A 1 -69.97 26.94 46.53
C MET A 1 -70.02 25.90 45.40
N LEU A 2 -70.59 24.76 45.78
CA LEU A 2 -71.34 23.74 45.01
C LEU A 2 -70.62 23.17 43.76
N ARG A 3 -70.32 21.93 43.75
CA ARG A 3 -71.08 20.61 43.80
C ARG A 3 -71.13 19.98 42.42
N ILE A 4 -70.58 18.76 42.35
CA ILE A 4 -71.25 17.45 42.03
C ILE A 4 -71.40 17.26 40.50
N SER A 5 -71.21 16.16 39.85
CA SER A 5 -71.17 14.73 40.16
C SER A 5 -70.93 13.94 38.88
N ASN A 6 -70.28 12.78 39.01
CA ASN A 6 -70.55 11.48 38.43
C ASN A 6 -70.97 11.33 36.95
N PHE A 7 -70.30 10.50 36.19
CA PHE A 7 -70.65 9.09 35.88
C PHE A 7 -69.67 8.43 34.93
N LEU A 8 -69.14 7.28 35.30
CA LEU A 8 -68.58 6.27 34.41
C LEU A 8 -69.73 5.61 33.60
N PRO A 9 -69.40 5.05 32.41
CA PRO A 9 -69.25 3.61 32.40
C PRO A 9 -68.12 3.01 31.56
N MET A 10 -67.70 1.92 32.05
CA MET A 10 -67.00 0.78 31.50
C MET A 10 -67.19 0.54 30.00
N GLY A 11 -66.05 0.50 29.26
CA GLY A 11 -65.97 -0.08 27.93
C GLY A 11 -64.73 -0.90 27.83
N VAL A 12 -64.86 -2.20 27.91
CA VAL A 12 -63.83 -3.18 27.68
C VAL A 12 -63.49 -3.17 26.18
N VAL A 13 -62.29 -2.81 25.81
CA VAL A 13 -61.76 -3.04 24.45
C VAL A 13 -60.55 -3.92 24.55
N CYS A 14 -60.68 -5.11 23.99
CA CYS A 14 -59.64 -6.09 23.77
C CYS A 14 -58.54 -5.47 22.91
N ALA A 15 -57.36 -5.26 23.48
CA ALA A 15 -56.15 -4.95 22.73
C ALA A 15 -55.48 -6.25 22.33
N THR A 16 -55.59 -6.59 21.06
CA THR A 16 -54.76 -7.63 20.42
C THR A 16 -53.34 -7.13 20.31
N LEU A 17 -52.45 -7.71 21.09
CA LEU A 17 -51.00 -7.52 20.99
C LEU A 17 -50.53 -8.18 19.70
N LEU A 18 -50.31 -7.39 18.66
CA LEU A 18 -49.46 -7.78 17.55
C LEU A 18 -48.00 -7.63 18.01
N ALA A 19 -47.42 -8.76 18.36
CA ALA A 19 -45.98 -8.86 18.60
C ALA A 19 -45.25 -8.63 17.26
N GLY A 20 -44.94 -7.36 16.96
CA GLY A 20 -44.02 -6.98 15.92
C GLY A 20 -42.62 -7.31 16.37
N SER A 21 -42.03 -8.37 15.84
CA SER A 21 -40.62 -8.66 16.04
C SER A 21 -39.77 -7.50 15.49
N PRO A 22 -38.84 -6.93 16.28
CA PRO A 22 -37.91 -5.96 15.73
C PRO A 22 -37.02 -6.68 14.74
N ILE A 23 -37.20 -6.41 13.46
CA ILE A 23 -36.22 -6.77 12.44
C ILE A 23 -34.93 -6.04 12.81
N SER A 24 -33.99 -6.81 13.35
CA SER A 24 -32.67 -6.36 13.71
C SER A 24 -31.94 -5.93 12.44
N GLY A 25 -32.13 -4.67 12.05
CA GLY A 25 -31.37 -3.99 10.99
C GLY A 25 -29.93 -3.75 11.42
N LYS A 26 -29.27 -4.79 11.95
CA LYS A 26 -27.85 -4.73 12.21
C LYS A 26 -27.10 -5.08 10.93
N SER A 27 -26.56 -4.02 10.29
CA SER A 27 -25.17 -4.10 9.98
C SER A 27 -24.75 -4.68 8.64
N LEU A 28 -25.29 -4.18 7.54
CA LEU A 28 -24.56 -4.21 6.26
C LEU A 28 -23.41 -3.18 6.26
N ALA A 29 -23.55 -2.07 6.99
CA ALA A 29 -22.52 -1.05 7.09
C ALA A 29 -21.26 -1.50 7.87
N VAL A 30 -21.44 -2.34 8.90
CA VAL A 30 -20.30 -2.86 9.69
C VAL A 30 -19.53 -3.95 8.94
N GLN A 31 -20.18 -4.70 8.06
CA GLN A 31 -19.49 -5.67 7.21
C GLN A 31 -18.69 -4.99 6.09
N ALA A 32 -19.19 -3.90 5.52
CA ALA A 32 -18.44 -3.13 4.52
C ALA A 32 -17.17 -2.50 5.10
N LEU A 33 -17.21 -1.99 6.34
CA LEU A 33 -16.02 -1.46 7.03
C LEU A 33 -15.00 -2.52 7.43
N ARG A 34 -15.42 -3.78 7.62
CA ARG A 34 -14.49 -4.88 7.92
C ARG A 34 -13.75 -5.41 6.69
N LEU A 35 -14.25 -5.17 5.49
CA LEU A 35 -13.62 -5.62 4.26
C LEU A 35 -12.43 -4.74 3.84
N THR A 36 -12.28 -3.53 4.41
CA THR A 36 -11.20 -2.60 4.05
C THR A 36 -9.96 -2.67 4.96
N ASN A 37 -10.01 -3.43 6.07
CA ASN A 37 -8.91 -3.50 7.05
C ASN A 37 -8.33 -4.91 7.25
N GLN A 38 -8.53 -5.82 6.33
CA GLN A 38 -7.78 -7.09 6.37
C GLN A 38 -6.39 -6.82 5.80
N PRO A 39 -5.32 -7.19 6.51
CA PRO A 39 -3.99 -7.17 5.91
C PRO A 39 -4.03 -8.06 4.66
N VAL A 40 -3.83 -7.45 3.52
CA VAL A 40 -3.82 -8.17 2.24
C VAL A 40 -2.48 -8.86 2.14
N ASN A 41 -2.49 -10.18 2.25
CA ASN A 41 -1.29 -10.99 1.98
C ASN A 41 -0.96 -10.91 0.49
N ILE A 42 0.15 -10.28 0.15
CA ILE A 42 0.58 -10.05 -1.24
C ILE A 42 0.80 -11.37 -1.97
N ALA A 43 1.26 -12.42 -1.28
CA ALA A 43 1.43 -13.74 -1.88
C ALA A 43 0.11 -14.30 -2.43
N SER A 44 -1.02 -13.98 -1.81
CA SER A 44 -2.36 -14.44 -2.23
C SER A 44 -2.96 -13.68 -3.41
N LEU A 45 -2.40 -12.55 -3.81
CA LEU A 45 -2.88 -11.77 -4.94
C LEU A 45 -2.72 -12.54 -6.26
N GLY A 46 -3.66 -12.37 -7.17
CA GLY A 46 -3.56 -12.86 -8.55
C GLY A 46 -2.46 -12.17 -9.36
N ASN A 47 -2.34 -12.55 -10.63
CA ASN A 47 -1.49 -11.80 -11.56
C ASN A 47 -2.14 -10.44 -11.84
N GLY A 48 -1.34 -9.36 -11.86
CA GLY A 48 -1.86 -8.02 -12.09
C GLY A 48 -0.91 -6.91 -11.67
N ASN A 49 -1.40 -5.67 -11.78
CA ASN A 49 -0.71 -4.47 -11.35
C ASN A 49 -1.31 -3.98 -10.04
N TYR A 50 -0.46 -3.64 -9.10
CA TYR A 50 -0.83 -3.28 -7.75
C TYR A 50 -0.07 -2.06 -7.26
N GLN A 51 -0.70 -1.30 -6.37
CA GLN A 51 -0.10 -0.23 -5.60
C GLN A 51 -0.39 -0.46 -4.13
N PHE A 52 0.67 -0.52 -3.32
CA PHE A 52 0.61 -0.61 -1.86
C PHE A 52 1.38 0.56 -1.27
N CYS A 53 0.79 1.27 -0.31
CA CYS A 53 1.41 2.44 0.32
C CYS A 53 1.38 2.32 1.84
N SER A 54 2.35 2.92 2.53
CA SER A 54 2.44 2.92 3.99
C SER A 54 1.34 3.75 4.67
N GLN A 55 0.64 4.59 3.92
CA GLN A 55 -0.51 5.35 4.39
C GLN A 55 -1.78 4.95 3.64
N PRO A 56 -2.98 5.08 4.26
CA PRO A 56 -4.24 4.84 3.58
C PRO A 56 -4.41 5.69 2.31
N ASP A 57 -5.21 5.20 1.34
CA ASP A 57 -5.51 5.97 0.10
C ASP A 57 -6.17 7.31 0.46
N PRO A 58 -5.50 8.44 0.25
CA PRO A 58 -6.03 9.75 0.62
C PRO A 58 -7.20 10.14 -0.29
N GLN A 59 -8.16 10.87 0.26
CA GLN A 59 -9.28 11.41 -0.52
C GLN A 59 -8.79 12.48 -1.52
N ASP A 60 -7.85 13.31 -1.11
CA ASP A 60 -7.15 14.24 -1.98
C ASP A 60 -5.79 13.63 -2.35
N TRP A 61 -5.56 13.43 -3.66
CA TRP A 61 -4.32 12.85 -4.19
C TRP A 61 -3.07 13.68 -3.86
N ARG A 62 -3.23 14.94 -3.44
CA ARG A 62 -2.14 15.82 -3.01
C ARG A 62 -1.70 15.53 -1.57
N ASP A 63 -2.55 14.88 -0.79
CA ASP A 63 -2.17 14.40 0.53
C ASP A 63 -1.16 13.27 0.37
N GLY A 64 -0.18 13.22 1.24
CA GLY A 64 0.88 12.22 1.17
C GLY A 64 0.34 10.80 1.33
N ALA A 65 0.84 9.89 0.51
CA ALA A 65 0.54 8.46 0.58
C ALA A 65 1.60 7.68 1.39
N GLY A 66 2.57 8.40 1.97
CA GLY A 66 3.77 7.78 2.53
C GLY A 66 4.66 7.21 1.42
N VAL A 67 5.38 6.13 1.71
CA VAL A 67 6.15 5.41 0.70
C VAL A 67 5.26 4.35 0.04
N CYS A 68 5.42 4.13 -1.27
CA CYS A 68 4.59 3.21 -2.04
C CYS A 68 5.44 2.19 -2.81
N PHE A 69 4.91 0.98 -2.94
CA PHE A 69 5.40 -0.01 -3.88
C PHE A 69 4.37 -0.22 -5.00
N ASN A 70 4.78 0.09 -6.21
CA ASN A 70 4.00 -0.05 -7.43
C ASN A 70 4.60 -1.18 -8.24
N PHE A 71 3.85 -2.26 -8.49
CA PHE A 71 4.42 -3.46 -9.05
C PHE A 71 3.46 -4.25 -9.93
N THR A 72 4.04 -5.04 -10.83
CA THR A 72 3.38 -6.11 -11.55
C THR A 72 3.71 -7.44 -10.88
N LYS A 73 2.69 -8.26 -10.60
CA LYS A 73 2.84 -9.61 -10.06
C LYS A 73 2.51 -10.65 -11.12
N THR A 74 3.36 -11.66 -11.24
CA THR A 74 3.17 -12.82 -12.10
C THR A 74 3.59 -14.08 -11.34
N GLY A 75 2.61 -14.92 -10.98
CA GLY A 75 2.85 -16.02 -10.04
C GLY A 75 3.31 -15.48 -8.69
N ASN A 76 4.46 -15.93 -8.21
CA ASN A 76 5.11 -15.43 -7.00
C ASN A 76 6.20 -14.38 -7.28
N GLN A 77 6.40 -13.99 -8.54
CA GLN A 77 7.37 -12.97 -8.91
C GLN A 77 6.73 -11.58 -8.96
N VAL A 78 7.50 -10.58 -8.55
CA VAL A 78 7.14 -9.18 -8.67
C VAL A 78 8.25 -8.39 -9.35
N ASN A 79 7.84 -7.36 -10.08
CA ASN A 79 8.72 -6.34 -10.64
C ASN A 79 8.02 -5.00 -10.47
N GLY A 80 8.69 -4.05 -9.82
CA GLY A 80 8.08 -2.79 -9.47
C GLY A 80 9.07 -1.72 -9.09
N TYR A 81 8.56 -0.60 -8.62
CA TYR A 81 9.36 0.47 -8.02
C TYR A 81 8.78 0.87 -6.68
N TYR A 82 9.66 1.07 -5.73
CA TYR A 82 9.41 1.48 -4.36
C TYR A 82 9.93 2.89 -4.16
N GLY A 83 9.09 3.81 -3.70
CA GLY A 83 9.50 5.19 -3.53
C GLY A 83 8.37 6.11 -3.07
N TYR A 84 8.71 7.38 -2.89
CA TYR A 84 7.77 8.41 -2.48
C TYR A 84 7.00 8.94 -3.70
N PRO A 85 5.66 8.97 -3.65
CA PRO A 85 4.85 9.56 -4.71
C PRO A 85 5.25 11.02 -4.98
N HIS A 86 5.20 11.42 -6.24
CA HIS A 86 5.54 12.77 -6.69
C HIS A 86 7.00 13.19 -6.44
N SER A 87 7.88 12.23 -6.26
CA SER A 87 9.32 12.46 -6.17
C SER A 87 10.06 11.65 -7.24
N ASP A 88 11.30 11.99 -7.48
CA ASP A 88 12.25 11.22 -8.28
C ASP A 88 13.00 10.16 -7.47
N GLN A 89 12.71 10.08 -6.16
CA GLN A 89 13.32 9.13 -5.24
C GLN A 89 12.59 7.79 -5.29
N PHE A 90 13.14 6.84 -6.01
CA PHE A 90 12.63 5.47 -6.05
C PHE A 90 13.74 4.44 -6.31
N ILE A 91 13.44 3.21 -5.93
CA ILE A 91 14.25 2.02 -6.21
C ILE A 91 13.38 1.04 -6.99
N CYS A 92 13.86 0.56 -8.12
CA CYS A 92 13.27 -0.59 -8.78
C CYS A 92 13.57 -1.85 -7.96
N VAL A 93 12.56 -2.66 -7.70
CA VAL A 93 12.67 -3.91 -6.93
C VAL A 93 12.06 -5.04 -7.76
N ARG A 94 12.81 -6.13 -7.94
CA ARG A 94 12.29 -7.38 -8.49
C ARG A 94 12.66 -8.54 -7.59
N GLY A 95 11.75 -9.50 -7.46
CA GLY A 95 12.02 -10.61 -6.57
C GLY A 95 10.85 -11.57 -6.43
N ILE A 96 10.94 -12.39 -5.40
CA ILE A 96 9.96 -13.41 -5.03
C ILE A 96 9.20 -12.91 -3.79
N VAL A 97 7.89 -13.10 -3.82
CA VAL A 97 6.99 -12.80 -2.70
C VAL A 97 6.89 -14.02 -1.80
N ASP A 98 7.09 -13.80 -0.51
CA ASP A 98 6.73 -14.72 0.56
C ASP A 98 5.95 -13.94 1.63
N SER A 99 4.67 -14.26 1.76
CA SER A 99 3.71 -13.51 2.59
C SER A 99 3.64 -12.03 2.18
N ASP A 100 4.09 -11.11 3.01
CA ASP A 100 4.17 -9.67 2.74
C ASP A 100 5.62 -9.19 2.53
N ARG A 101 6.55 -10.12 2.39
CA ARG A 101 7.96 -9.82 2.15
C ARG A 101 8.36 -10.16 0.72
N ILE A 102 9.14 -9.28 0.13
CA ILE A 102 9.75 -9.47 -1.18
C ILE A 102 11.25 -9.56 -0.99
N THR A 103 11.86 -10.62 -1.52
CA THR A 103 13.31 -10.80 -1.53
C THR A 103 13.82 -10.91 -2.95
N GLY A 104 14.89 -10.21 -3.27
CA GLY A 104 15.43 -10.19 -4.62
C GLY A 104 16.53 -9.16 -4.84
N GLU A 105 16.40 -8.38 -5.90
CA GLU A 105 17.36 -7.37 -6.32
C GLU A 105 16.71 -5.97 -6.33
N GLY A 106 17.57 -4.95 -6.11
CA GLY A 106 17.22 -3.54 -6.25
C GLY A 106 18.05 -2.87 -7.34
N LEU A 107 17.46 -1.90 -8.04
CA LEU A 107 18.18 -1.08 -9.04
C LEU A 107 17.84 0.38 -8.79
N SER A 108 18.87 1.21 -8.59
CA SER A 108 18.71 2.66 -8.53
C SER A 108 19.46 3.34 -9.68
N MET A 109 18.97 4.51 -10.04
CA MET A 109 19.71 5.48 -10.84
C MET A 109 19.96 6.70 -9.95
N VAL A 110 21.22 7.11 -9.84
CA VAL A 110 21.63 8.24 -9.01
C VAL A 110 22.35 9.25 -9.88
N TRP A 111 21.98 10.52 -9.75
CA TRP A 111 22.63 11.65 -10.39
C TRP A 111 23.74 12.18 -9.48
N ASP A 112 24.86 12.59 -10.05
CA ASP A 112 25.99 13.24 -9.37
C ASP A 112 26.42 12.56 -8.08
N ILE A 113 26.98 11.37 -8.20
CA ILE A 113 27.42 10.64 -7.03
C ILE A 113 28.62 11.36 -6.36
N PRO A 114 28.43 11.96 -5.16
CA PRO A 114 29.56 12.19 -4.28
C PRO A 114 30.14 10.81 -3.93
N GLN A 115 31.44 10.62 -4.06
CA GLN A 115 32.21 9.37 -3.96
C GLN A 115 32.02 8.50 -2.70
N LYS A 116 30.85 8.51 -2.08
CA LYS A 116 30.50 7.66 -0.93
C LYS A 116 29.41 6.68 -1.31
N HIS A 117 29.80 5.67 -2.07
CA HIS A 117 29.00 4.46 -2.14
C HIS A 117 29.04 3.75 -0.79
N PRO A 118 27.91 3.17 -0.34
CA PRO A 118 27.99 2.20 0.74
C PRO A 118 29.00 1.12 0.33
N PRO A 119 29.82 0.59 1.25
CA PRO A 119 30.73 -0.52 0.97
C PRO A 119 29.95 -1.65 0.30
N ASP A 120 30.52 -2.35 -0.67
CA ASP A 120 29.87 -3.39 -1.48
C ASP A 120 29.08 -4.45 -0.70
N SER A 121 29.38 -4.62 0.58
CA SER A 121 28.74 -5.58 1.47
C SER A 121 27.87 -4.97 2.56
N ALA A 122 27.89 -3.66 2.78
CA ALA A 122 27.13 -3.05 3.86
C ALA A 122 25.63 -3.07 3.57
N GLU A 123 24.87 -3.52 4.56
CA GLU A 123 23.43 -3.44 4.56
C GLU A 123 22.98 -2.05 5.04
N PHE A 124 22.02 -1.46 4.37
CA PHE A 124 21.42 -0.20 4.80
C PHE A 124 19.91 -0.15 4.56
N LYS A 125 19.24 0.71 5.30
CA LYS A 125 17.81 1.02 5.13
C LYS A 125 17.69 2.17 4.14
N TRP A 126 16.86 1.96 3.13
CA TRP A 126 16.70 2.96 2.08
C TRP A 126 15.73 4.07 2.47
N ASP A 127 14.66 3.73 3.14
CA ASP A 127 13.61 4.64 3.60
C ASP A 127 13.66 4.85 5.12
N ALA A 128 13.06 5.94 5.58
CA ALA A 128 13.06 6.33 6.99
C ALA A 128 12.25 5.36 7.88
N GLU A 129 11.27 4.67 7.30
CA GLU A 129 10.42 3.68 7.96
C GLU A 129 11.06 2.29 7.98
N GLU A 130 12.23 2.13 7.36
CA GLU A 130 13.03 0.90 7.33
C GLU A 130 12.37 -0.31 6.65
N HIS A 131 11.43 -0.07 5.73
CA HIS A 131 10.76 -1.15 5.00
C HIS A 131 11.66 -1.81 3.97
N LEU A 132 12.51 -1.03 3.27
CA LEU A 132 13.41 -1.53 2.26
C LEU A 132 14.85 -1.59 2.77
N THR A 133 15.40 -2.81 2.79
CA THR A 133 16.80 -3.08 3.10
C THR A 133 17.54 -3.46 1.83
N LEU A 134 18.70 -2.83 1.59
CA LEU A 134 19.54 -3.06 0.42
C LEU A 134 20.97 -3.41 0.85
N SER A 135 21.62 -4.29 0.07
CA SER A 135 23.06 -4.60 0.25
C SER A 135 23.67 -5.16 -1.02
N GLN A 136 24.99 -5.35 -1.01
CA GLN A 136 25.76 -5.88 -2.13
C GLN A 136 25.61 -5.00 -3.39
N ALA A 137 25.90 -3.71 -3.23
CA ALA A 137 25.88 -2.74 -4.32
C ALA A 137 26.94 -3.05 -5.38
N ASN A 138 26.56 -2.93 -6.65
CA ASN A 138 27.44 -3.07 -7.80
C ASN A 138 27.10 -2.00 -8.84
N ILE A 139 28.07 -1.19 -9.23
CA ILE A 139 27.88 -0.22 -10.30
C ILE A 139 27.80 -0.97 -11.63
N LEU A 140 26.67 -0.82 -12.32
CA LEU A 140 26.48 -1.42 -13.64
C LEU A 140 27.03 -0.55 -14.75
N ASN A 141 26.71 0.74 -14.70
CA ASN A 141 27.05 1.70 -15.75
C ASN A 141 27.02 3.13 -15.21
N THR A 142 27.84 4.00 -15.79
CA THR A 142 27.80 5.44 -15.58
C THR A 142 27.76 6.11 -16.94
N VAL A 143 26.80 7.00 -17.14
CA VAL A 143 26.65 7.77 -18.38
C VAL A 143 26.77 9.24 -18.02
N ASN A 144 27.66 9.94 -18.73
CA ASN A 144 27.78 11.39 -18.61
C ASN A 144 26.76 12.04 -19.53
N VAL A 145 25.95 12.93 -18.98
CA VAL A 145 24.94 13.72 -19.69
C VAL A 145 25.25 15.19 -19.41
N ASP A 146 25.87 15.86 -20.37
CA ASP A 146 26.39 17.23 -20.25
C ASP A 146 27.33 17.40 -19.05
N GLU A 147 26.99 18.23 -18.06
CA GLU A 147 27.81 18.47 -16.86
C GLU A 147 27.52 17.44 -15.73
N ASP A 148 26.45 16.63 -15.88
CA ASP A 148 25.97 15.69 -14.87
C ASP A 148 26.35 14.24 -15.22
N SER A 149 26.35 13.36 -14.25
CA SER A 149 26.53 11.92 -14.45
C SER A 149 25.38 11.11 -13.84
N ALA A 150 24.85 10.18 -14.61
CA ALA A 150 23.87 9.20 -14.13
C ALA A 150 24.54 7.85 -13.92
N THR A 151 24.42 7.29 -12.73
CA THR A 151 25.02 6.00 -12.39
C THR A 151 23.94 5.01 -12.00
N TRP A 152 23.96 3.82 -12.63
CA TRP A 152 23.08 2.70 -12.28
C TRP A 152 23.78 1.80 -11.26
N ILE A 153 23.11 1.58 -10.13
CA ILE A 153 23.60 0.75 -9.04
C ILE A 153 22.64 -0.42 -8.86
N LEU A 154 23.17 -1.64 -9.06
CA LEU A 154 22.46 -2.89 -8.77
C LEU A 154 22.79 -3.36 -7.36
N TYR A 155 21.77 -3.52 -6.54
CA TYR A 155 21.86 -4.19 -5.24
C TYR A 155 21.46 -5.65 -5.41
N ARG A 156 22.41 -6.57 -5.20
CA ARG A 156 22.18 -8.01 -5.35
C ARG A 156 21.26 -8.58 -4.28
N LYS A 157 21.09 -7.84 -3.18
CA LYS A 157 20.15 -8.19 -2.12
C LYS A 157 19.25 -7.01 -1.81
N ALA A 158 17.96 -7.23 -2.00
CA ALA A 158 16.89 -6.35 -1.60
C ALA A 158 15.89 -7.15 -0.75
N SER A 159 15.44 -6.59 0.34
CA SER A 159 14.38 -7.13 1.18
C SER A 159 13.38 -6.02 1.49
N LEU A 160 12.18 -6.12 0.92
CA LEU A 160 11.10 -5.16 1.12
C LEU A 160 9.99 -5.81 1.95
N ASN A 161 9.66 -5.21 3.09
CA ASN A 161 8.56 -5.60 3.95
C ASN A 161 7.37 -4.68 3.73
N LEU A 162 6.23 -5.25 3.31
CA LEU A 162 4.99 -4.52 3.05
C LEU A 162 3.92 -4.80 4.12
N GLU A 163 4.31 -5.41 5.24
CA GLU A 163 3.41 -5.60 6.37
C GLU A 163 2.84 -4.25 6.84
N GLY A 164 1.51 -4.19 6.98
CA GLY A 164 0.83 -2.95 7.37
C GLY A 164 0.57 -1.97 6.24
N PHE A 165 1.00 -2.26 5.02
CA PHE A 165 0.67 -1.40 3.86
C PHE A 165 -0.78 -1.55 3.44
N TYR A 166 -1.30 -0.48 2.88
CA TYR A 166 -2.66 -0.35 2.35
C TYR A 166 -2.67 -0.56 0.85
N GLN A 167 -3.50 -1.49 0.38
CA GLN A 167 -3.72 -1.66 -1.05
C GLN A 167 -4.59 -0.51 -1.60
N TYR A 168 -4.12 0.14 -2.65
CA TYR A 168 -4.91 1.14 -3.37
C TYR A 168 -5.75 0.49 -4.46
N ASN A 169 -7.07 0.71 -4.40
CA ASN A 169 -8.02 0.14 -5.37
C ASN A 169 -7.88 0.73 -6.77
N ARG A 170 -7.27 1.90 -6.88
CA ARG A 170 -7.02 2.60 -8.15
C ARG A 170 -5.55 2.99 -8.19
N PRO A 171 -4.68 2.11 -8.68
CA PRO A 171 -3.26 2.41 -8.79
C PRO A 171 -3.03 3.69 -9.61
N ARG A 172 -2.35 4.66 -9.01
CA ARG A 172 -1.92 5.93 -9.63
C ARG A 172 -0.43 5.85 -9.83
N MET A 173 -0.03 5.14 -10.88
CA MET A 173 1.38 4.84 -11.05
C MET A 173 1.81 4.93 -12.51
N THR A 174 3.07 5.29 -12.71
CA THR A 174 3.73 5.13 -14.00
C THR A 174 3.92 3.63 -14.26
N PRO A 175 3.71 3.15 -15.51
CA PRO A 175 3.99 1.75 -15.82
C PRO A 175 5.41 1.35 -15.46
N VAL A 176 5.58 0.22 -14.77
CA VAL A 176 6.87 -0.26 -14.26
C VAL A 176 7.93 -0.36 -15.35
N ILE A 177 7.54 -0.81 -16.56
CA ILE A 177 8.45 -0.96 -17.70
C ILE A 177 9.07 0.37 -18.18
N GLN A 178 8.45 1.49 -17.86
CA GLN A 178 8.97 2.81 -18.22
C GLN A 178 10.06 3.29 -17.26
N LEU A 179 10.00 2.86 -16.01
CA LEU A 179 10.91 3.30 -14.95
C LEU A 179 12.01 2.28 -14.67
N CYS A 180 11.68 0.99 -14.68
CA CYS A 180 12.58 -0.08 -14.26
C CYS A 180 13.20 -0.79 -15.45
N GLN A 181 14.29 -0.22 -15.97
CA GLN A 181 15.06 -0.78 -17.09
C GLN A 181 16.24 -1.62 -16.58
N TRP A 182 15.99 -2.91 -16.27
CA TRP A 182 16.98 -3.82 -15.70
C TRP A 182 18.13 -4.18 -16.65
N ASN A 183 17.99 -3.90 -17.94
CA ASN A 183 18.97 -4.21 -18.99
C ASN A 183 19.64 -2.95 -19.58
N SER A 184 19.76 -1.88 -18.80
CA SER A 184 20.51 -0.70 -19.23
C SER A 184 21.95 -1.11 -19.50
N LYS A 185 22.26 -1.32 -20.79
CA LYS A 185 23.62 -1.54 -21.32
C LYS A 185 24.22 -0.21 -21.66
#